data_fbfaa463bc243bf2fd03f7d52b2f1859
#
_entry.id   fbfaa463bc243bf2fd03f7d52b2f1859
#
_cell.length_a   1.000
_cell.length_b   1.000
_cell.length_c   1.000
_cell.angle_alpha   90.00
_cell.angle_beta   90.00
_cell.angle_gamma   90.00
#
_symmetry.space_group_name_H-M   'P 1'
#
loop_
_entity.id
_entity.type
_entity.pdbx_description
1 polymer ?
#
loop_
_entity_poly.entity_id
_entity_poly.type
_entity_poly.pdbx_seq_one_letter_code
_entity_poly.pdbx_strand_id
1 'polypeptide(L)'
;MRRLVVVLSMAVAGLVVPATRVSAEGGSCDRVTIVGDSLETWVGGEALRARFAEAGVPVLVDARVGRTVNAGRRRVAAIRAEHGDSSCWVVALGTNDAWGAAGAGSVWRRTAFGWRVRAMLAEIGADHRVWWVNVATRRAGLARSFADFNAALSAAGVVVVDYAGLMAVAGGWAGDGVHLSGAGYQRRAELVADAVG
;
A
#
# COMPACT_ATOMS: atom_id res chain seq x y z
N MET A 1 -46.50 49.96 -4.04
CA MET A 1 -45.05 49.91 -3.85
C MET A 1 -44.60 48.44 -3.80
N ARG A 2 -44.09 47.85 -4.86
CA ARG A 2 -43.58 46.46 -4.92
C ARG A 2 -42.08 46.48 -4.65
N ARG A 3 -41.65 45.85 -3.56
CA ARG A 3 -40.23 45.72 -3.26
C ARG A 3 -39.62 44.56 -4.09
N LEU A 4 -38.66 44.89 -4.92
CA LEU A 4 -37.86 43.95 -5.71
C LEU A 4 -36.77 43.36 -4.77
N VAL A 5 -36.80 42.04 -4.55
CA VAL A 5 -35.74 41.34 -3.82
C VAL A 5 -34.80 40.78 -4.88
N VAL A 6 -33.60 41.31 -4.94
CA VAL A 6 -32.52 40.79 -5.77
C VAL A 6 -31.79 39.74 -4.97
N VAL A 7 -31.85 38.46 -5.38
CA VAL A 7 -31.07 37.36 -4.82
C VAL A 7 -29.76 37.27 -5.59
N LEU A 8 -28.68 37.59 -4.92
CA LEU A 8 -27.32 37.49 -5.48
C LEU A 8 -26.82 36.05 -5.27
N SER A 9 -26.81 35.23 -6.30
CA SER A 9 -26.22 33.89 -6.26
C SER A 9 -24.71 33.99 -6.43
N MET A 10 -23.96 33.73 -5.36
CA MET A 10 -22.50 33.54 -5.45
C MET A 10 -22.19 32.13 -5.94
N ALA A 11 -21.68 32.00 -7.15
CA ALA A 11 -21.10 30.76 -7.65
C ALA A 11 -19.71 30.57 -7.05
N VAL A 12 -19.57 29.57 -6.17
CA VAL A 12 -18.27 29.13 -5.68
C VAL A 12 -17.63 28.25 -6.76
N ALA A 13 -16.69 28.81 -7.50
CA ALA A 13 -15.85 28.04 -8.43
C ALA A 13 -14.89 27.16 -7.59
N GLY A 14 -15.22 25.89 -7.45
CA GLY A 14 -14.32 24.90 -6.87
C GLY A 14 -13.10 24.71 -7.77
N LEU A 15 -11.90 25.07 -7.30
CA LEU A 15 -10.65 24.68 -7.92
C LEU A 15 -10.54 23.15 -7.86
N VAL A 16 -10.78 22.48 -8.98
CA VAL A 16 -10.41 21.08 -9.19
C VAL A 16 -8.91 21.06 -9.43
N VAL A 17 -8.12 20.75 -8.38
CA VAL A 17 -6.71 20.44 -8.54
C VAL A 17 -6.63 19.08 -9.25
N PRO A 18 -6.04 19.00 -10.46
CA PRO A 18 -5.90 17.71 -11.12
C PRO A 18 -5.00 16.82 -10.28
N ALA A 19 -5.49 15.60 -9.96
CA ALA A 19 -4.64 14.57 -9.39
C ALA A 19 -3.55 14.24 -10.41
N THR A 20 -2.32 14.66 -10.12
CA THR A 20 -1.14 14.25 -10.88
C THR A 20 -1.05 12.72 -10.79
N ARG A 21 -1.36 12.05 -11.90
CA ARG A 21 -1.05 10.63 -12.05
C ARG A 21 0.46 10.52 -12.00
N VAL A 22 0.98 9.85 -10.98
CA VAL A 22 2.36 9.38 -10.98
C VAL A 22 2.46 8.34 -12.07
N SER A 23 2.92 8.76 -13.25
CA SER A 23 3.15 7.87 -14.37
C SER A 23 4.36 7.01 -14.07
N ALA A 24 4.18 5.70 -14.08
CA ALA A 24 5.29 4.74 -14.10
C ALA A 24 5.89 4.70 -15.53
N GLU A 25 6.37 5.85 -16.04
CA GLU A 25 7.03 5.89 -17.33
C GLU A 25 8.55 5.67 -17.17
N GLY A 26 9.02 4.48 -17.59
CA GLY A 26 10.20 4.36 -18.42
C GLY A 26 11.58 4.40 -17.77
N GLY A 27 11.78 4.06 -16.49
CA GLY A 27 13.15 3.86 -15.95
C GLY A 27 13.27 2.53 -15.22
N SER A 28 14.37 1.80 -15.36
CA SER A 28 14.66 0.64 -14.52
C SER A 28 14.87 1.06 -13.07
N CYS A 29 14.47 0.22 -12.11
CA CYS A 29 14.82 0.42 -10.72
C CYS A 29 16.31 0.08 -10.53
N ASP A 30 17.08 1.03 -10.02
CA ASP A 30 18.47 0.78 -9.57
C ASP A 30 18.49 -0.17 -8.37
N ARG A 31 17.50 -0.01 -7.52
CA ARG A 31 17.20 -0.87 -6.36
C ARG A 31 15.73 -0.71 -6.00
N VAL A 32 15.11 -1.79 -5.51
CA VAL A 32 13.78 -1.77 -4.93
C VAL A 32 13.89 -1.81 -3.40
N THR A 33 13.25 -0.90 -2.72
CA THR A 33 13.13 -0.93 -1.25
C THR A 33 11.71 -1.33 -0.86
N ILE A 34 11.59 -2.42 -0.10
CA ILE A 34 10.32 -2.96 0.38
C ILE A 34 10.18 -2.66 1.88
N VAL A 35 9.14 -1.92 2.26
CA VAL A 35 8.78 -1.70 3.66
C VAL A 35 7.56 -2.56 3.97
N GLY A 36 7.74 -3.57 4.83
CA GLY A 36 6.75 -4.61 5.06
C GLY A 36 6.41 -4.91 6.52
N ASP A 37 5.40 -5.75 6.70
CA ASP A 37 4.97 -6.27 7.99
C ASP A 37 5.35 -7.76 8.17
N SER A 38 4.52 -8.56 8.86
CA SER A 38 4.80 -9.98 9.09
C SER A 38 4.78 -10.82 7.81
N LEU A 39 4.11 -10.35 6.76
CA LEU A 39 4.05 -11.07 5.47
C LEU A 39 5.38 -10.98 4.70
N GLU A 40 6.22 -10.01 4.99
CA GLU A 40 7.56 -9.82 4.41
C GLU A 40 8.69 -10.25 5.34
N THR A 41 8.40 -10.78 6.53
CA THR A 41 9.43 -11.37 7.40
C THR A 41 9.74 -12.82 6.99
N TRP A 42 10.91 -13.34 7.38
CA TRP A 42 11.35 -14.73 7.16
C TRP A 42 11.01 -15.25 5.76
N VAL A 43 10.11 -16.24 5.66
CA VAL A 43 9.76 -16.92 4.39
C VAL A 43 9.33 -15.93 3.31
N GLY A 44 8.51 -14.92 3.66
CA GLY A 44 8.07 -13.89 2.71
C GLY A 44 9.23 -13.04 2.20
N GLY A 45 10.12 -12.62 3.10
CA GLY A 45 11.30 -11.86 2.74
C GLY A 45 12.32 -12.64 1.93
N GLU A 46 12.51 -13.93 2.23
CA GLU A 46 13.36 -14.83 1.44
C GLU A 46 12.81 -15.03 0.03
N ALA A 47 11.50 -15.28 -0.11
CA ALA A 47 10.86 -15.43 -1.41
C ALA A 47 11.00 -14.17 -2.27
N LEU A 48 10.81 -12.98 -1.69
CA LEU A 48 11.00 -11.70 -2.39
C LEU A 48 12.46 -11.54 -2.84
N ARG A 49 13.43 -11.75 -1.96
CA ARG A 49 14.85 -11.64 -2.34
C ARG A 49 15.23 -12.60 -3.46
N ALA A 50 14.73 -13.85 -3.43
CA ALA A 50 14.98 -14.83 -4.46
C ALA A 50 14.42 -14.36 -5.82
N ARG A 51 13.15 -13.90 -5.87
CA ARG A 51 12.52 -13.46 -7.13
C ARG A 51 13.18 -12.22 -7.72
N PHE A 52 13.51 -11.22 -6.89
CA PHE A 52 14.22 -10.03 -7.37
C PHE A 52 15.65 -10.36 -7.83
N ALA A 53 16.34 -11.32 -7.19
CA ALA A 53 17.65 -11.80 -7.63
C ALA A 53 17.56 -12.50 -9.00
N GLU A 54 16.53 -13.33 -9.24
CA GLU A 54 16.25 -13.94 -10.55
C GLU A 54 16.00 -12.90 -11.64
N ALA A 55 15.34 -11.80 -11.30
CA ALA A 55 15.11 -10.66 -12.18
C ALA A 55 16.36 -9.75 -12.36
N GLY A 56 17.45 -10.01 -11.63
CA GLY A 56 18.65 -9.16 -11.66
C GLY A 56 18.49 -7.78 -11.00
N VAL A 57 17.45 -7.59 -10.17
CA VAL A 57 17.14 -6.31 -9.52
C VAL A 57 17.55 -6.36 -8.06
N PRO A 58 18.45 -5.48 -7.58
CA PRO A 58 18.80 -5.38 -6.18
C PRO A 58 17.57 -5.04 -5.32
N VAL A 59 17.36 -5.75 -4.20
CA VAL A 59 16.23 -5.51 -3.31
C VAL A 59 16.67 -5.39 -1.86
N LEU A 60 16.15 -4.37 -1.18
CA LEU A 60 16.22 -4.23 0.28
C LEU A 60 14.83 -4.53 0.87
N VAL A 61 14.74 -5.52 1.76
CA VAL A 61 13.50 -5.84 2.47
C VAL A 61 13.67 -5.45 3.94
N ASP A 62 12.98 -4.39 4.35
CA ASP A 62 12.86 -3.94 5.75
C ASP A 62 11.46 -4.29 6.26
N ALA A 63 11.35 -5.41 6.97
CA ALA A 63 10.09 -5.93 7.45
C ALA A 63 10.10 -6.21 8.97
N ARG A 64 8.94 -6.04 9.61
CA ARG A 64 8.77 -6.29 11.04
C ARG A 64 7.36 -6.78 11.35
N VAL A 65 7.26 -7.84 12.14
CA VAL A 65 5.97 -8.35 12.64
C VAL A 65 5.17 -7.24 13.33
N GLY A 66 3.89 -7.15 13.01
CA GLY A 66 2.96 -6.19 13.61
C GLY A 66 3.13 -4.73 13.13
N ARG A 67 3.99 -4.48 12.12
CA ARG A 67 4.22 -3.11 11.64
C ARG A 67 2.97 -2.54 11.01
N THR A 68 2.54 -1.37 11.49
CA THR A 68 1.49 -0.55 10.88
C THR A 68 2.08 0.41 9.85
N VAL A 69 1.22 1.01 9.02
CA VAL A 69 1.63 2.05 8.05
C VAL A 69 2.38 3.19 8.74
N ASN A 70 1.88 3.68 9.89
CA ASN A 70 2.57 4.74 10.63
C ASN A 70 3.95 4.32 11.16
N ALA A 71 4.10 3.08 11.58
CA ALA A 71 5.41 2.57 12.03
C ALA A 71 6.38 2.43 10.85
N GLY A 72 5.90 1.96 9.70
CA GLY A 72 6.68 1.89 8.45
C GLY A 72 7.09 3.28 7.96
N ARG A 73 6.18 4.25 7.98
CA ARG A 73 6.46 5.64 7.59
C ARG A 73 7.65 6.20 8.39
N ARG A 74 7.64 6.04 9.71
CA ARG A 74 8.77 6.49 10.55
C ARG A 74 10.09 5.77 10.26
N ARG A 75 10.03 4.62 9.61
CA ARG A 75 11.22 3.85 9.25
C ARG A 75 11.87 4.33 7.94
N VAL A 76 11.13 5.00 7.05
CA VAL A 76 11.61 5.43 5.72
C VAL A 76 12.89 6.29 5.84
N ALA A 77 12.89 7.31 6.70
CA ALA A 77 14.05 8.16 6.89
C ALA A 77 15.29 7.39 7.40
N ALA A 78 15.09 6.44 8.30
CA ALA A 78 16.18 5.59 8.82
C ALA A 78 16.72 4.64 7.72
N ILE A 79 15.84 4.06 6.90
CA ILE A 79 16.26 3.22 5.77
C ILE A 79 17.13 4.02 4.79
N ARG A 80 16.75 5.25 4.48
CA ARG A 80 17.56 6.13 3.63
C ARG A 80 18.93 6.45 4.23
N ALA A 81 18.96 6.73 5.54
CA ALA A 81 20.21 7.03 6.23
C ALA A 81 21.16 5.83 6.31
N GLU A 82 20.63 4.62 6.48
CA GLU A 82 21.39 3.37 6.64
C GLU A 82 21.83 2.76 5.30
N HIS A 83 21.00 2.90 4.26
CA HIS A 83 21.17 2.17 3.01
C HIS A 83 21.20 3.05 1.75
N GLY A 84 21.10 4.36 1.90
CA GLY A 84 20.92 5.29 0.79
C GLY A 84 19.48 5.30 0.25
N ASP A 85 19.18 6.25 -0.61
CA ASP A 85 17.85 6.35 -1.23
C ASP A 85 17.67 5.33 -2.37
N SER A 86 16.43 5.07 -2.72
CA SER A 86 16.01 4.14 -3.76
C SER A 86 14.96 4.81 -4.63
N SER A 87 15.08 4.73 -5.94
CA SER A 87 14.10 5.28 -6.88
C SER A 87 12.74 4.54 -6.83
N CYS A 88 12.74 3.30 -6.33
CA CYS A 88 11.60 2.40 -6.35
C CYS A 88 11.27 1.88 -4.94
N TRP A 89 10.03 2.10 -4.51
CA TRP A 89 9.53 1.68 -3.22
C TRP A 89 8.32 0.76 -3.36
N VAL A 90 8.32 -0.34 -2.62
CA VAL A 90 7.15 -1.19 -2.42
C VAL A 90 6.69 -1.07 -0.98
N VAL A 91 5.45 -0.62 -0.78
CA VAL A 91 4.84 -0.57 0.54
C VAL A 91 3.94 -1.80 0.70
N ALA A 92 4.33 -2.73 1.55
CA ALA A 92 3.60 -3.95 1.86
C ALA A 92 3.07 -3.89 3.30
N LEU A 93 2.23 -2.89 3.56
CA LEU A 93 1.67 -2.54 4.87
C LEU A 93 0.17 -2.29 4.78
N GLY A 94 -0.52 -2.47 5.89
CA GLY A 94 -1.95 -2.22 6.02
C GLY A 94 -2.69 -3.35 6.70
N THR A 95 -2.15 -4.57 6.69
CA THR A 95 -2.73 -5.74 7.35
C THR A 95 -3.00 -5.47 8.84
N ASN A 96 -2.02 -4.93 9.54
CA ASN A 96 -2.14 -4.63 10.98
C ASN A 96 -3.04 -3.41 11.25
N ASP A 97 -3.06 -2.42 10.35
CA ASP A 97 -3.97 -1.28 10.43
C ASP A 97 -5.43 -1.72 10.26
N ALA A 98 -5.70 -2.54 9.23
CA ALA A 98 -7.03 -3.06 8.95
C ALA A 98 -7.51 -3.99 10.07
N TRP A 99 -6.63 -4.87 10.59
CA TRP A 99 -6.96 -5.75 11.70
C TRP A 99 -7.30 -4.95 12.97
N GLY A 100 -6.45 -4.03 13.37
CA GLY A 100 -6.65 -3.21 14.57
C GLY A 100 -7.89 -2.32 14.52
N ALA A 101 -8.37 -2.00 13.33
CA ALA A 101 -9.54 -1.16 13.13
C ALA A 101 -10.85 -1.92 12.85
N ALA A 102 -10.86 -3.26 12.95
CA ALA A 102 -12.02 -4.09 12.56
C ALA A 102 -13.33 -3.70 13.27
N GLY A 103 -13.27 -3.32 14.55
CA GLY A 103 -14.41 -2.87 15.35
C GLY A 103 -14.87 -1.43 15.10
N ALA A 104 -14.13 -0.64 14.34
CA ALA A 104 -14.46 0.77 14.08
C ALA A 104 -15.49 0.92 12.95
N GLY A 105 -16.18 2.07 12.90
CA GLY A 105 -17.11 2.40 11.82
C GLY A 105 -16.40 2.62 10.48
N SER A 106 -17.04 2.26 9.37
CA SER A 106 -16.43 2.27 8.02
C SER A 106 -15.99 3.68 7.57
N VAL A 107 -16.76 4.72 7.87
CA VAL A 107 -16.40 6.11 7.55
C VAL A 107 -15.10 6.50 8.24
N TRP A 108 -15.00 6.22 9.54
CA TRP A 108 -13.78 6.49 10.30
C TRP A 108 -12.57 5.72 9.74
N ARG A 109 -12.74 4.42 9.46
CA ARG A 109 -11.68 3.59 8.88
C ARG A 109 -11.15 4.19 7.58
N ARG A 110 -12.02 4.48 6.61
CA ARG A 110 -11.61 5.03 5.31
C ARG A 110 -10.89 6.36 5.43
N THR A 111 -11.35 7.24 6.31
CA THR A 111 -10.69 8.51 6.59
C THR A 111 -9.30 8.31 7.19
N ALA A 112 -9.21 7.46 8.24
CA ALA A 112 -7.94 7.18 8.91
C ALA A 112 -6.94 6.46 8.01
N PHE A 113 -7.38 5.48 7.23
CA PHE A 113 -6.53 4.77 6.27
C PHE A 113 -6.06 5.69 5.15
N GLY A 114 -6.95 6.49 4.57
CA GLY A 114 -6.60 7.46 3.54
C GLY A 114 -5.57 8.50 4.02
N TRP A 115 -5.67 8.94 5.26
CA TRP A 115 -4.64 9.80 5.87
C TRP A 115 -3.29 9.09 5.99
N ARG A 116 -3.27 7.85 6.50
CA ARG A 116 -2.02 7.06 6.66
C ARG A 116 -1.35 6.78 5.32
N VAL A 117 -2.13 6.40 4.31
CA VAL A 117 -1.62 6.16 2.95
C VAL A 117 -0.97 7.42 2.39
N ARG A 118 -1.68 8.56 2.41
CA ARG A 118 -1.11 9.83 1.92
C ARG A 118 0.11 10.27 2.71
N ALA A 119 0.13 10.08 4.03
CA ALA A 119 1.29 10.41 4.85
C ALA A 119 2.52 9.54 4.51
N MET A 120 2.33 8.27 4.18
CA MET A 120 3.41 7.39 3.73
C MET A 120 3.93 7.82 2.36
N LEU A 121 3.05 8.13 1.42
CA LEU A 121 3.43 8.61 0.09
C LEU A 121 4.21 9.94 0.16
N ALA A 122 3.77 10.85 1.03
CA ALA A 122 4.48 12.11 1.27
C ALA A 122 5.87 11.90 1.90
N GLU A 123 6.02 10.92 2.79
CA GLU A 123 7.32 10.56 3.40
C GLU A 123 8.29 9.97 2.37
N ILE A 124 7.80 9.13 1.47
CA ILE A 124 8.61 8.59 0.37
C ILE A 124 8.95 9.69 -0.64
N GLY A 125 8.01 10.60 -0.93
CA GLY A 125 8.22 11.71 -1.85
C GLY A 125 7.74 11.42 -3.28
N ALA A 126 7.41 12.50 -3.99
CA ALA A 126 6.78 12.44 -5.31
C ALA A 126 7.74 12.01 -6.44
N ASP A 127 9.04 12.14 -6.22
CA ASP A 127 10.08 11.81 -7.21
C ASP A 127 10.38 10.29 -7.26
N HIS A 128 9.67 9.50 -6.45
CA HIS A 128 9.86 8.07 -6.34
C HIS A 128 8.70 7.30 -6.97
N ARG A 129 9.00 6.16 -7.58
CA ARG A 129 7.98 5.20 -8.00
C ARG A 129 7.55 4.38 -6.79
N VAL A 130 6.25 4.34 -6.54
CA VAL A 130 5.69 3.65 -5.38
C VAL A 130 4.62 2.68 -5.81
N TRP A 131 4.81 1.43 -5.46
CA TRP A 131 3.80 0.38 -5.53
C TRP A 131 3.30 0.06 -4.12
N TRP A 132 2.01 -0.19 -4.00
CA TRP A 132 1.44 -0.61 -2.73
C TRP A 132 0.76 -1.96 -2.88
N VAL A 133 1.23 -2.96 -2.14
CA VAL A 133 0.60 -4.27 -2.10
C VAL A 133 -0.67 -4.18 -1.27
N ASN A 134 -1.84 -4.40 -1.88
CA ASN A 134 -3.10 -4.36 -1.16
C ASN A 134 -3.21 -5.50 -0.14
N VAL A 135 -4.20 -5.42 0.75
CA VAL A 135 -4.33 -6.37 1.87
C VAL A 135 -5.44 -7.39 1.61
N ALA A 136 -5.23 -8.63 2.06
CA ALA A 136 -6.17 -9.72 1.91
C ALA A 136 -6.35 -10.50 3.22
N THR A 137 -7.53 -11.08 3.41
CA THR A 137 -7.84 -11.97 4.53
C THR A 137 -8.95 -12.94 4.17
N ARG A 138 -8.86 -14.17 4.69
CA ARG A 138 -9.95 -15.16 4.65
C ARG A 138 -10.88 -15.07 5.87
N ARG A 139 -10.57 -14.23 6.85
CA ARG A 139 -11.37 -14.07 8.07
C ARG A 139 -12.57 -13.16 7.80
N ALA A 140 -13.78 -13.73 7.84
CA ALA A 140 -15.03 -12.99 7.60
C ALA A 140 -15.18 -11.75 8.50
N GLY A 141 -14.77 -11.82 9.78
CA GLY A 141 -14.83 -10.71 10.73
C GLY A 141 -13.88 -9.54 10.40
N LEU A 142 -12.88 -9.75 9.55
CA LEU A 142 -11.93 -8.72 9.11
C LEU A 142 -12.22 -8.19 7.70
N ALA A 143 -13.00 -8.92 6.90
CA ALA A 143 -13.17 -8.67 5.46
C ALA A 143 -13.55 -7.21 5.16
N ARG A 144 -14.48 -6.62 5.92
CA ARG A 144 -14.94 -5.24 5.71
C ARG A 144 -13.83 -4.22 5.99
N SER A 145 -13.04 -4.40 7.02
CA SER A 145 -11.94 -3.49 7.35
C SER A 145 -10.81 -3.55 6.32
N PHE A 146 -10.51 -4.74 5.81
CA PHE A 146 -9.54 -4.95 4.73
C PHE A 146 -10.03 -4.31 3.42
N ALA A 147 -11.31 -4.47 3.07
CA ALA A 147 -11.90 -3.81 1.92
C ALA A 147 -11.86 -2.27 2.04
N ASP A 148 -12.12 -1.71 3.24
CA ASP A 148 -12.02 -0.26 3.48
C ASP A 148 -10.56 0.25 3.35
N PHE A 149 -9.56 -0.58 3.71
CA PHE A 149 -8.16 -0.23 3.49
C PHE A 149 -7.81 -0.21 1.99
N ASN A 150 -8.21 -1.24 1.26
CA ASN A 150 -7.98 -1.32 -0.19
C ASN A 150 -8.70 -0.18 -0.94
N ALA A 151 -9.90 0.19 -0.52
CA ALA A 151 -10.60 1.37 -1.06
C ALA A 151 -9.83 2.69 -0.80
N ALA A 152 -9.14 2.80 0.34
CA ALA A 152 -8.31 3.96 0.63
C ALA A 152 -7.06 4.03 -0.26
N LEU A 153 -6.47 2.89 -0.65
CA LEU A 153 -5.38 2.83 -1.63
C LEU A 153 -5.85 3.33 -3.00
N SER A 154 -6.98 2.81 -3.48
CA SER A 154 -7.57 3.23 -4.76
C SER A 154 -7.89 4.74 -4.77
N ALA A 155 -8.46 5.26 -3.68
CA ALA A 155 -8.76 6.68 -3.54
C ALA A 155 -7.52 7.59 -3.45
N ALA A 156 -6.37 7.05 -3.06
CA ALA A 156 -5.10 7.77 -3.05
C ALA A 156 -4.40 7.80 -4.41
N GLY A 157 -4.87 7.00 -5.39
CA GLY A 157 -4.31 6.95 -6.74
C GLY A 157 -2.93 6.29 -6.83
N VAL A 158 -2.51 5.52 -5.82
CA VAL A 158 -1.25 4.78 -5.82
C VAL A 158 -1.33 3.57 -6.77
N VAL A 159 -0.21 3.19 -7.37
CA VAL A 159 -0.13 1.94 -8.14
C VAL A 159 -0.30 0.75 -7.19
N VAL A 160 -1.36 -0.03 -7.39
CA VAL A 160 -1.72 -1.16 -6.53
C VAL A 160 -1.23 -2.47 -7.12
N VAL A 161 -0.49 -3.24 -6.34
CA VAL A 161 -0.20 -4.66 -6.61
C VAL A 161 -1.37 -5.47 -6.03
N ASP A 162 -2.16 -6.11 -6.89
CA ASP A 162 -3.43 -6.74 -6.50
C ASP A 162 -3.26 -8.13 -5.86
N TYR A 163 -2.67 -8.12 -4.67
CA TYR A 163 -2.53 -9.32 -3.85
C TYR A 163 -3.90 -9.89 -3.40
N ALA A 164 -4.89 -9.03 -3.16
CA ALA A 164 -6.23 -9.48 -2.77
C ALA A 164 -6.91 -10.28 -3.89
N GLY A 165 -6.79 -9.83 -5.14
CA GLY A 165 -7.26 -10.55 -6.32
C GLY A 165 -6.55 -11.89 -6.50
N LEU A 166 -5.22 -11.94 -6.35
CA LEU A 166 -4.46 -13.19 -6.37
C LEU A 166 -4.99 -14.18 -5.34
N MET A 167 -5.18 -13.75 -4.09
CA MET A 167 -5.59 -14.62 -3.00
C MET A 167 -7.05 -15.10 -3.09
N ALA A 168 -7.89 -14.37 -3.79
CA ALA A 168 -9.27 -14.75 -4.05
C ALA A 168 -9.36 -16.00 -4.95
N VAL A 169 -8.43 -16.18 -5.87
CA VAL A 169 -8.43 -17.29 -6.84
C VAL A 169 -7.40 -18.38 -6.54
N ALA A 170 -6.20 -18.01 -6.09
CA ALA A 170 -5.09 -18.95 -5.92
C ALA A 170 -5.07 -19.64 -4.54
N GLY A 171 -5.72 -19.08 -3.52
CA GLY A 171 -5.62 -19.59 -2.15
C GLY A 171 -4.19 -19.52 -1.60
N GLY A 172 -3.82 -20.48 -0.75
CA GLY A 172 -2.45 -20.53 -0.17
C GLY A 172 -2.36 -19.86 1.20
N TRP A 173 -3.47 -19.83 1.93
CA TRP A 173 -3.56 -19.32 3.29
C TRP A 173 -2.97 -20.29 4.32
N ALA A 174 -2.35 -19.76 5.36
CA ALA A 174 -2.12 -20.46 6.61
C ALA A 174 -3.43 -20.59 7.41
N GLY A 175 -3.39 -21.34 8.51
CA GLY A 175 -4.58 -21.64 9.32
C GLY A 175 -5.28 -20.42 9.93
N ASP A 176 -4.54 -19.34 10.16
CA ASP A 176 -5.08 -18.10 10.74
C ASP A 176 -5.86 -17.21 9.73
N GLY A 177 -5.79 -17.52 8.44
CA GLY A 177 -6.51 -16.82 7.38
C GLY A 177 -6.01 -15.40 7.07
N VAL A 178 -4.78 -15.08 7.48
CA VAL A 178 -4.06 -13.84 7.20
C VAL A 178 -2.66 -14.13 6.66
N HIS A 179 -1.90 -14.97 7.35
CA HIS A 179 -0.60 -15.43 6.86
C HIS A 179 -0.75 -16.48 5.76
N LEU A 180 0.34 -16.80 5.10
CA LEU A 180 0.38 -17.65 3.93
C LEU A 180 1.08 -18.98 4.23
N SER A 181 0.76 -20.00 3.44
CA SER A 181 1.60 -21.18 3.28
C SER A 181 2.86 -20.83 2.51
N GLY A 182 3.87 -21.72 2.51
CA GLY A 182 5.09 -21.51 1.72
C GLY A 182 4.78 -21.21 0.24
N ALA A 183 3.87 -21.98 -0.39
CA ALA A 183 3.44 -21.73 -1.77
C ALA A 183 2.71 -20.38 -1.93
N GLY A 184 1.97 -19.94 -0.93
CA GLY A 184 1.33 -18.62 -0.93
C GLY A 184 2.34 -17.47 -0.90
N TYR A 185 3.41 -17.59 -0.12
CA TYR A 185 4.51 -16.62 -0.11
C TYR A 185 5.25 -16.55 -1.44
N GLN A 186 5.49 -17.69 -2.10
CA GLN A 186 6.12 -17.70 -3.43
C GLN A 186 5.28 -16.94 -4.46
N ARG A 187 3.98 -17.25 -4.57
CA ARG A 187 3.07 -16.56 -5.51
C ARG A 187 2.98 -15.05 -5.22
N ARG A 188 2.99 -14.67 -3.94
CA ARG A 188 2.98 -13.26 -3.55
C ARG A 188 4.27 -12.55 -3.96
N ALA A 189 5.41 -13.21 -3.81
CA ALA A 189 6.70 -12.68 -4.23
C ALA A 189 6.79 -12.54 -5.76
N GLU A 190 6.27 -13.51 -6.51
CA GLU A 190 6.13 -13.45 -7.97
C GLU A 190 5.30 -12.23 -8.38
N LEU A 191 4.09 -12.10 -7.82
CA LEU A 191 3.20 -10.97 -8.11
C LEU A 191 3.87 -9.61 -7.86
N VAL A 192 4.61 -9.48 -6.76
CA VAL A 192 5.29 -8.22 -6.41
C VAL A 192 6.45 -7.94 -7.37
N ALA A 193 7.27 -8.94 -7.68
CA ALA A 193 8.40 -8.78 -8.59
C ALA A 193 7.92 -8.44 -10.02
N ASP A 194 6.92 -9.14 -10.52
CA ASP A 194 6.35 -8.92 -11.87
C ASP A 194 5.68 -7.54 -12.02
N ALA A 195 5.17 -6.98 -10.93
CA ALA A 195 4.57 -5.64 -10.95
C ALA A 195 5.59 -4.50 -10.96
N VAL A 196 6.81 -4.77 -10.51
CA VAL A 196 7.88 -3.75 -10.34
C VAL A 196 8.90 -3.79 -11.47
N GLY A 197 9.15 -4.98 -12.03
CA GLY A 197 10.10 -5.23 -13.12
C GLY A 197 9.52 -5.00 -14.46
#